data_c8fc0035a8ccaff98b2c88c36dcc5ef9
#
_entry.id   c8fc0035a8ccaff98b2c88c36dcc5ef9
#
_cell.length_a   1.000
_cell.length_b   1.000
_cell.length_c   1.000
_cell.angle_alpha   90.00
_cell.angle_beta   90.00
_cell.angle_gamma   90.00
#
_symmetry.space_group_name_H-M   'P 1'
#
loop_
_entity.id
_entity.type
_entity.pdbx_description
1 polymer ?
#
loop_
_entity_poly.entity_id
_entity_poly.type
_entity_poly.pdbx_seq_one_letter_code
_entity_poly.pdbx_strand_id
1 'polypeptide(L)'
;MTDYLEFSIDKFTFRIATDRSYTEEGLWVKQEENRLQIGLSDFLQQRSGDVAFVEIKPAGSPVSRGSELIVLETIKVNISLASPVTGKVREVNPAMESSPEVINQDPYGSGWMLEIELVDLKTGLTGLLSPEAYFARIKIESEGEVKKD
;
A
#
# COMPACT_ATOMS: atom_id res chain seq x y z
N MET A 1 7.53 -18.39 -2.84
CA MET A 1 6.15 -18.17 -3.33
C MET A 1 5.33 -17.42 -2.28
N THR A 2 4.64 -16.39 -2.70
CA THR A 2 3.80 -15.62 -1.77
C THR A 2 2.45 -16.32 -1.59
N ASP A 3 2.07 -16.53 -0.34
CA ASP A 3 0.74 -17.02 -0.01
C ASP A 3 -0.20 -15.85 0.21
N TYR A 4 -1.49 -16.08 0.03
CA TYR A 4 -2.52 -15.05 0.17
C TYR A 4 -3.65 -15.52 1.05
N LEU A 5 -4.18 -14.59 1.85
CA LEU A 5 -5.50 -14.73 2.42
C LEU A 5 -6.47 -14.16 1.38
N GLU A 6 -7.63 -14.75 1.25
CA GLU A 6 -8.56 -14.37 0.19
C GLU A 6 -9.99 -14.42 0.69
N PHE A 7 -10.79 -13.42 0.34
CA PHE A 7 -12.24 -13.49 0.56
C PHE A 7 -12.95 -12.81 -0.59
N SER A 8 -14.20 -13.22 -0.80
CA SER A 8 -15.05 -12.66 -1.84
C SER A 8 -16.31 -12.06 -1.23
N ILE A 9 -16.72 -10.92 -1.77
CA ILE A 9 -17.99 -10.30 -1.42
C ILE A 9 -18.57 -9.72 -2.71
N ASP A 10 -19.82 -10.08 -3.01
CA ASP A 10 -20.47 -9.77 -4.29
C ASP A 10 -19.61 -10.26 -5.47
N LYS A 11 -19.18 -9.35 -6.33
CA LYS A 11 -18.37 -9.66 -7.51
C LYS A 11 -16.87 -9.53 -7.25
N PHE A 12 -16.49 -9.13 -6.03
CA PHE A 12 -15.11 -8.80 -5.74
C PHE A 12 -14.42 -9.92 -4.98
N THR A 13 -13.19 -10.22 -5.36
CA THR A 13 -12.30 -11.10 -4.62
C THR A 13 -11.08 -10.30 -4.23
N PHE A 14 -10.77 -10.26 -2.93
CA PHE A 14 -9.65 -9.52 -2.39
C PHE A 14 -8.58 -10.47 -1.87
N ARG A 15 -7.33 -10.19 -2.21
CA ARG A 15 -6.18 -10.98 -1.78
C ARG A 15 -5.28 -10.17 -0.88
N ILE A 16 -4.83 -10.79 0.20
CA ILE A 16 -3.91 -10.18 1.15
C ILE A 16 -2.64 -11.04 1.21
N ALA A 17 -1.53 -10.52 0.72
CA ALA A 17 -0.26 -11.25 0.76
C ALA A 17 0.19 -11.44 2.21
N THR A 18 0.61 -12.67 2.55
CA THR A 18 0.94 -13.03 3.92
C THR A 18 2.41 -12.81 4.30
N ASP A 19 3.24 -12.41 3.34
CA ASP A 19 4.68 -12.21 3.55
C ASP A 19 5.06 -10.76 3.87
N ARG A 20 4.09 -9.92 4.18
CA ARG A 20 4.31 -8.48 4.44
C ARG A 20 3.31 -7.96 5.45
N SER A 21 3.52 -6.69 5.88
CA SER A 21 2.66 -6.01 6.85
C SER A 21 1.85 -4.94 6.14
N TYR A 22 0.91 -4.33 6.86
CA TYR A 22 -0.02 -3.38 6.26
C TYR A 22 -0.24 -2.18 7.16
N THR A 23 -0.51 -1.03 6.54
CA THR A 23 -0.96 0.15 7.27
C THR A 23 -2.49 0.12 7.34
N GLU A 24 -3.06 0.90 8.25
CA GLU A 24 -4.52 1.03 8.35
C GLU A 24 -5.13 1.61 7.08
N GLU A 25 -4.38 2.44 6.36
CA GLU A 25 -4.83 3.06 5.12
C GLU A 25 -4.84 2.10 3.93
N GLY A 26 -4.13 0.98 4.02
CA GLY A 26 -4.11 -0.02 2.96
C GLY A 26 -2.83 -0.11 2.14
N LEU A 27 -1.74 0.47 2.63
CA LEU A 27 -0.43 0.24 2.03
C LEU A 27 0.14 -1.07 2.55
N TRP A 28 0.79 -1.84 1.67
CA TRP A 28 1.59 -2.97 2.14
C TRP A 28 3.03 -2.50 2.33
N VAL A 29 3.69 -3.14 3.29
CA VAL A 29 5.06 -2.81 3.69
C VAL A 29 5.85 -4.09 3.81
N LYS A 30 6.92 -4.21 3.05
CA LYS A 30 7.77 -5.40 3.08
C LYS A 30 9.18 -4.98 3.46
N GLN A 31 9.64 -5.46 4.61
CA GLN A 31 10.96 -5.11 5.11
C GLN A 31 12.03 -6.09 4.67
N GLU A 32 13.16 -5.56 4.25
CA GLU A 32 14.37 -6.32 3.99
C GLU A 32 15.54 -5.51 4.54
N GLU A 33 16.06 -5.96 5.68
CA GLU A 33 17.11 -5.24 6.42
C GLU A 33 16.62 -3.83 6.83
N ASN A 34 17.30 -2.77 6.39
CA ASN A 34 16.90 -1.40 6.70
C ASN A 34 16.06 -0.75 5.59
N ARG A 35 15.58 -1.56 4.66
CA ARG A 35 14.78 -1.08 3.53
C ARG A 35 13.35 -1.53 3.65
N LEU A 36 12.43 -0.64 3.32
CA LEU A 36 11.01 -0.94 3.24
C LEU A 36 10.51 -0.71 1.83
N GLN A 37 10.00 -1.76 1.21
CA GLN A 37 9.28 -1.62 -0.05
C GLN A 37 7.81 -1.39 0.26
N ILE A 38 7.18 -0.48 -0.45
CA ILE A 38 5.80 -0.05 -0.18
C ILE A 38 4.99 -0.07 -1.46
N GLY A 39 3.74 -0.50 -1.36
CA GLY A 39 2.78 -0.44 -2.46
C GLY A 39 1.36 -0.45 -1.93
N LEU A 40 0.38 -0.43 -2.83
CA LEU A 40 -1.03 -0.53 -2.47
C LEU A 40 -1.42 -1.99 -2.29
N SER A 41 -2.24 -2.27 -1.28
CA SER A 41 -2.85 -3.59 -1.16
C SER A 41 -3.86 -3.78 -2.30
N ASP A 42 -4.17 -5.03 -2.59
CA ASP A 42 -5.19 -5.35 -3.58
C ASP A 42 -6.54 -4.71 -3.22
N PHE A 43 -6.91 -4.73 -1.95
CA PHE A 43 -8.13 -4.11 -1.47
C PHE A 43 -8.17 -2.61 -1.79
N LEU A 44 -7.09 -1.89 -1.46
CA LEU A 44 -7.06 -0.45 -1.67
C LEU A 44 -7.09 -0.09 -3.15
N GLN A 45 -6.36 -0.83 -4.00
CA GLN A 45 -6.38 -0.53 -5.43
C GLN A 45 -7.75 -0.81 -6.05
N GLN A 46 -8.45 -1.87 -5.61
CA GLN A 46 -9.79 -2.16 -6.12
C GLN A 46 -10.80 -1.09 -5.69
N ARG A 47 -10.71 -0.63 -4.46
CA ARG A 47 -11.62 0.42 -3.97
C ARG A 47 -11.35 1.77 -4.59
N SER A 48 -10.10 2.07 -4.88
CA SER A 48 -9.71 3.37 -5.44
C SER A 48 -10.01 3.48 -6.92
N GLY A 49 -10.03 2.36 -7.63
CA GLY A 49 -10.28 2.34 -9.07
C GLY A 49 -9.00 2.48 -9.88
N ASP A 50 -9.16 2.63 -11.19
CA ASP A 50 -8.04 2.68 -12.12
C ASP A 50 -7.16 3.90 -11.87
N VAL A 51 -5.87 3.64 -11.70
CA VAL A 51 -4.89 4.68 -11.41
C VAL A 51 -4.59 5.47 -12.69
N ALA A 52 -4.73 6.79 -12.61
CA ALA A 52 -4.42 7.69 -13.70
C ALA A 52 -3.08 8.37 -13.49
N PHE A 53 -2.75 8.74 -12.26
CA PHE A 53 -1.54 9.49 -11.95
C PHE A 53 -1.08 9.21 -10.53
N VAL A 54 0.24 9.16 -10.34
CA VAL A 54 0.87 8.94 -9.02
C VAL A 54 1.96 9.97 -8.82
N GLU A 55 1.94 10.61 -7.66
CA GLU A 55 3.00 11.52 -7.26
C GLU A 55 3.61 11.00 -5.96
N ILE A 56 4.91 10.76 -5.96
CA ILE A 56 5.65 10.23 -4.83
C ILE A 56 6.82 11.16 -4.55
N LYS A 57 7.16 11.35 -3.27
CA LYS A 57 8.35 12.12 -2.91
C LYS A 57 9.56 11.51 -3.63
N PRO A 58 10.40 12.32 -4.27
CA PRO A 58 11.51 11.79 -5.07
C PRO A 58 12.60 11.13 -4.23
N ALA A 59 13.39 10.28 -4.87
CA ALA A 59 14.54 9.65 -4.23
C ALA A 59 15.44 10.71 -3.59
N GLY A 60 15.89 10.44 -2.37
CA GLY A 60 16.70 11.37 -1.59
C GLY A 60 15.89 12.22 -0.62
N SER A 61 14.57 12.25 -0.74
CA SER A 61 13.72 13.05 0.14
C SER A 61 13.64 12.44 1.54
N PRO A 62 13.80 13.26 2.59
CA PRO A 62 13.49 12.78 3.94
C PRO A 62 11.98 12.70 4.12
N VAL A 63 11.52 11.69 4.86
CA VAL A 63 10.11 11.53 5.18
C VAL A 63 9.94 11.27 6.66
N SER A 64 8.85 11.78 7.21
CA SER A 64 8.49 11.56 8.60
C SER A 64 7.22 10.74 8.67
N ARG A 65 7.15 9.87 9.66
CA ARG A 65 5.94 9.08 9.90
C ARG A 65 4.74 10.01 10.03
N GLY A 66 3.69 9.71 9.27
CA GLY A 66 2.46 10.48 9.27
C GLY A 66 2.42 11.64 8.28
N SER A 67 3.56 11.98 7.65
CA SER A 67 3.56 13.04 6.63
C SER A 67 3.18 12.46 5.27
N GLU A 68 2.67 13.32 4.40
CA GLU A 68 2.28 12.90 3.05
C GLU A 68 3.45 12.32 2.28
N LEU A 69 3.26 11.13 1.72
CA LEU A 69 4.28 10.43 0.96
C LEU A 69 3.86 10.24 -0.49
N ILE A 70 2.59 9.87 -0.69
CA ILE A 70 2.03 9.49 -1.99
C ILE A 70 0.75 10.26 -2.22
N VAL A 71 0.59 10.80 -3.43
CA VAL A 71 -0.70 11.31 -3.90
C VAL A 71 -1.12 10.45 -5.08
N LEU A 72 -2.27 9.85 -4.97
CA LEU A 72 -2.81 8.92 -5.96
C LEU A 72 -4.05 9.52 -6.59
N GLU A 73 -4.05 9.67 -7.91
CA GLU A 73 -5.24 10.10 -8.64
C GLU A 73 -5.78 8.93 -9.44
N THR A 74 -7.04 8.63 -9.22
CA THR A 74 -7.75 7.60 -9.97
C THR A 74 -8.93 8.22 -10.69
N ILE A 75 -9.60 7.43 -11.52
CA ILE A 75 -10.82 7.89 -12.20
C ILE A 75 -11.95 8.19 -11.22
N LYS A 76 -11.87 7.71 -9.98
CA LYS A 76 -12.91 7.90 -8.95
C LYS A 76 -12.55 8.94 -7.91
N VAL A 77 -11.33 8.93 -7.40
CA VAL A 77 -10.92 9.71 -6.22
C VAL A 77 -9.48 10.16 -6.31
N ASN A 78 -9.16 11.16 -5.49
CA ASN A 78 -7.78 11.58 -5.22
C ASN A 78 -7.50 11.22 -3.76
N ILE A 79 -6.39 10.53 -3.52
CA ILE A 79 -6.03 10.04 -2.19
C ILE A 79 -4.63 10.50 -1.83
N SER A 80 -4.48 10.99 -0.59
CA SER A 80 -3.17 11.29 -0.01
C SER A 80 -2.86 10.19 1.01
N LEU A 81 -1.71 9.56 0.88
CA LEU A 81 -1.29 8.48 1.76
C LEU A 81 -0.05 8.90 2.55
N ALA A 82 -0.11 8.66 3.85
CA ALA A 82 0.97 9.05 4.77
C ALA A 82 2.08 8.02 4.80
N SER A 83 3.30 8.49 5.09
CA SER A 83 4.42 7.57 5.30
C SER A 83 4.21 6.78 6.59
N PRO A 84 4.35 5.45 6.54
CA PRO A 84 4.23 4.62 7.74
C PRO A 84 5.46 4.68 8.64
N VAL A 85 6.54 5.27 8.16
CA VAL A 85 7.83 5.27 8.88
C VAL A 85 8.58 6.57 8.65
N THR A 86 9.58 6.81 9.51
CA THR A 86 10.53 7.90 9.33
C THR A 86 11.78 7.35 8.64
N GLY A 87 12.24 8.03 7.61
CA GLY A 87 13.40 7.59 6.86
C GLY A 87 13.66 8.50 5.66
N LYS A 88 14.19 7.91 4.62
CA LYS A 88 14.57 8.62 3.41
C LYS A 88 14.11 7.79 2.21
N VAL A 89 13.48 8.42 1.25
CA VAL A 89 13.11 7.74 0.00
C VAL A 89 14.38 7.29 -0.70
N ARG A 90 14.51 5.99 -0.90
CA ARG A 90 15.69 5.40 -1.53
C ARG A 90 15.49 5.27 -3.03
N GLU A 91 14.33 4.81 -3.43
CA GLU A 91 14.04 4.52 -4.83
C GLU A 91 12.54 4.63 -5.09
N VAL A 92 12.19 5.13 -6.25
CA VAL A 92 10.80 5.16 -6.72
C VAL A 92 10.72 4.27 -7.96
N ASN A 93 9.71 3.42 -8.04
CA ASN A 93 9.52 2.54 -9.18
C ASN A 93 9.29 3.41 -10.44
N PRO A 94 10.14 3.26 -11.47
CA PRO A 94 9.98 4.04 -12.71
C PRO A 94 8.61 3.89 -13.37
N ALA A 95 7.93 2.76 -13.15
CA ALA A 95 6.59 2.52 -13.70
C ALA A 95 5.56 3.50 -13.16
N MET A 96 5.80 4.11 -12.01
CA MET A 96 4.87 5.08 -11.44
C MET A 96 4.69 6.29 -12.37
N GLU A 97 5.70 6.62 -13.13
CA GLU A 97 5.64 7.71 -14.09
C GLU A 97 5.18 7.25 -15.47
N SER A 98 5.70 6.12 -15.94
CA SER A 98 5.47 5.64 -17.31
C SER A 98 4.22 4.74 -17.47
N SER A 99 3.88 3.97 -16.44
CA SER A 99 2.81 2.97 -16.53
C SER A 99 2.16 2.75 -15.16
N PRO A 100 1.55 3.80 -14.58
CA PRO A 100 1.00 3.68 -13.22
C PRO A 100 -0.11 2.65 -13.07
N GLU A 101 -0.73 2.25 -14.16
CA GLU A 101 -1.76 1.19 -14.16
C GLU A 101 -1.24 -0.16 -13.67
N VAL A 102 0.07 -0.34 -13.58
CA VAL A 102 0.66 -1.56 -13.03
C VAL A 102 0.25 -1.77 -11.56
N ILE A 103 -0.10 -0.70 -10.86
CA ILE A 103 -0.62 -0.77 -9.50
C ILE A 103 -1.90 -1.62 -9.47
N ASN A 104 -2.76 -1.43 -10.46
CA ASN A 104 -4.01 -2.19 -10.56
C ASN A 104 -3.79 -3.61 -11.06
N GLN A 105 -2.81 -3.80 -11.93
CA GLN A 105 -2.57 -5.09 -12.56
C GLN A 105 -1.81 -6.07 -11.68
N ASP A 106 -0.86 -5.56 -10.88
CA ASP A 106 0.01 -6.40 -10.06
C ASP A 106 0.46 -5.66 -8.81
N PRO A 107 -0.48 -5.38 -7.88
CA PRO A 107 -0.18 -4.52 -6.73
C PRO A 107 0.90 -5.05 -5.80
N TYR A 108 1.05 -6.35 -5.68
CA TYR A 108 2.05 -6.96 -4.79
C TYR A 108 3.39 -7.26 -5.47
N GLY A 109 3.46 -7.13 -6.77
CA GLY A 109 4.68 -7.39 -7.53
C GLY A 109 5.16 -6.16 -8.28
N SER A 110 4.98 -6.14 -9.60
CA SER A 110 5.45 -5.05 -10.46
C SER A 110 4.91 -3.68 -10.08
N GLY A 111 3.79 -3.65 -9.35
CA GLY A 111 3.15 -2.41 -8.89
C GLY A 111 3.71 -1.84 -7.60
N TRP A 112 4.86 -2.32 -7.12
CA TRP A 112 5.50 -1.69 -5.97
C TRP A 112 5.75 -0.21 -6.29
N MET A 113 5.66 0.65 -5.27
CA MET A 113 5.68 2.10 -5.52
C MET A 113 7.02 2.74 -5.19
N LEU A 114 7.56 2.46 -4.02
CA LEU A 114 8.83 3.04 -3.60
C LEU A 114 9.50 2.20 -2.53
N GLU A 115 10.77 2.52 -2.27
CA GLU A 115 11.51 1.97 -1.14
C GLU A 115 11.96 3.11 -0.24
N ILE A 116 11.87 2.88 1.05
CA ILE A 116 12.37 3.82 2.08
C ILE A 116 13.53 3.15 2.82
N GLU A 117 14.59 3.93 3.04
CA GLU A 117 15.68 3.53 3.92
C GLU A 117 15.33 4.01 5.33
N LEU A 118 15.27 3.07 6.28
CA LEU A 118 14.89 3.37 7.65
C LEU A 118 16.02 4.04 8.41
N VAL A 119 15.65 5.04 9.22
CA VAL A 119 16.59 5.70 10.14
C VAL A 119 16.81 4.82 11.38
N ASP A 120 15.72 4.20 11.88
CA ASP A 120 15.75 3.37 13.08
C ASP A 120 14.95 2.10 12.86
N LEU A 121 15.64 0.96 12.89
CA LEU A 121 15.03 -0.35 12.68
C LEU A 121 14.07 -0.75 13.80
N LYS A 122 14.30 -0.27 15.02
CA LYS A 122 13.52 -0.68 16.20
C LYS A 122 12.15 -0.03 16.25
N THR A 123 12.06 1.23 15.85
CA THR A 123 10.80 1.98 15.93
C THR A 123 10.08 2.06 14.59
N GLY A 124 10.78 1.73 13.51
CA GLY A 124 10.26 1.92 12.15
C GLY A 124 8.97 1.17 11.84
N LEU A 125 8.77 0.00 12.45
CA LEU A 125 7.64 -0.87 12.10
C LEU A 125 6.51 -0.88 13.14
N THR A 126 6.54 0.07 14.07
CA THR A 126 5.51 0.17 15.10
C THR A 126 4.15 0.54 14.48
N GLY A 127 3.10 -0.16 14.88
CA GLY A 127 1.75 0.17 14.44
C GLY A 127 1.29 -0.46 13.14
N LEU A 128 2.13 -1.28 12.53
CA LEU A 128 1.74 -2.00 11.33
C LEU A 128 0.87 -3.21 11.67
N LEU A 129 -0.05 -3.54 10.79
CA LEU A 129 -0.95 -4.67 10.95
C LEU A 129 -0.34 -5.92 10.30
N SER A 130 -0.56 -7.07 10.96
CA SER A 130 -0.25 -8.35 10.33
C SER A 130 -1.22 -8.60 9.19
N PRO A 131 -0.90 -9.53 8.27
CA PRO A 131 -1.85 -9.89 7.22
C PRO A 131 -3.21 -10.31 7.77
N GLU A 132 -3.23 -11.09 8.84
CA GLU A 132 -4.45 -11.56 9.48
C GLU A 132 -5.27 -10.42 10.08
N ALA A 133 -4.61 -9.48 10.74
CA ALA A 133 -5.29 -8.32 11.34
C ALA A 133 -5.87 -7.41 10.26
N TYR A 134 -5.11 -7.18 9.19
CA TYR A 134 -5.58 -6.38 8.07
C TYR A 134 -6.74 -7.07 7.36
N PHE A 135 -6.64 -8.37 7.14
CA PHE A 135 -7.70 -9.17 6.54
C PHE A 135 -9.02 -9.03 7.31
N ALA A 136 -8.96 -9.17 8.64
CA ALA A 136 -10.16 -9.04 9.48
C ALA A 136 -10.75 -7.65 9.37
N ARG A 137 -9.91 -6.62 9.34
CA ARG A 137 -10.35 -5.23 9.24
C ARG A 137 -11.05 -4.92 7.93
N ILE A 138 -10.47 -5.31 6.81
CA ILE A 138 -11.07 -5.01 5.49
C ILE A 138 -12.32 -5.83 5.26
N LYS A 139 -12.40 -7.03 5.83
CA LYS A 139 -13.60 -7.86 5.74
C LYS A 139 -14.77 -7.17 6.42
N ILE A 140 -14.55 -6.61 7.60
CA ILE A 140 -15.58 -5.88 8.34
C ILE A 140 -16.00 -4.62 7.55
N GLU A 141 -15.05 -3.88 7.01
CA GLU A 141 -15.34 -2.68 6.20
C GLU A 141 -16.19 -3.02 4.98
N SER A 142 -15.83 -4.08 4.28
CA SER A 142 -16.54 -4.51 3.07
C SER A 142 -17.96 -4.95 3.38
N GLU A 143 -18.16 -5.72 4.45
CA GLU A 143 -19.48 -6.16 4.89
C GLU A 143 -20.33 -4.97 5.32
N GLY A 144 -19.73 -4.00 6.03
CA GLY A 144 -20.40 -2.79 6.46
C GLY A 144 -20.90 -1.95 5.29
N GLU A 145 -20.13 -1.85 4.22
CA GLU A 145 -20.51 -1.11 3.03
C GLU A 145 -21.67 -1.77 2.29
N VAL A 146 -21.62 -3.10 2.18
CA VAL A 146 -22.72 -3.84 1.53
C VAL A 146 -24.02 -3.68 2.31
N LYS A 147 -23.95 -3.67 3.64
CA LYS A 147 -25.14 -3.52 4.50
C LYS A 147 -25.74 -2.13 4.48
N LYS A 148 -25.02 -1.12 4.03
CA LYS A 148 -25.52 0.26 3.98
C LYS A 148 -26.42 0.51 2.78
N ASP A 149 -26.39 -0.37 1.81
CA ASP A 149 -27.23 -0.29 0.61
C ASP A 149 -28.60 -0.99 0.84
#